data_05f9a2ebbb15403d989a0cf6e19d1279
#
_entry.id   05f9a2ebbb15403d989a0cf6e19d1279
#
_cell.length_a   1.000
_cell.length_b   1.000
_cell.length_c   1.000
_cell.angle_alpha   90.00
_cell.angle_beta   90.00
_cell.angle_gamma   90.00
#
_symmetry.space_group_name_H-M   'P 1'
#
loop_
_entity.id
_entity.type
_entity.pdbx_description
1 polymer ?
#
loop_
_entity_poly.entity_id
_entity_poly.type
_entity_poly.pdbx_seq_one_letter_code
_entity_poly.pdbx_strand_id
1 'polypeptide(L)'
;MTLHVFNPEHDIALAYDNKYFTAPHAGRQLRNDLDYLPVLWAEEGDYVLVENVSSAQQHASRLQRYGKQVNFVDKNGVERLSEQIDKVLPWGWDSSIKFQLGQMGLNP
;
A
#
# COMPACT_ATOMS: atom_id res chain seq x y z
N MET A 1 8.83 -8.67 -8.20
CA MET A 1 8.55 -8.37 -6.79
C MET A 1 7.17 -7.74 -6.66
N THR A 2 6.44 -8.17 -5.67
CA THR A 2 5.05 -7.75 -5.49
C THR A 2 4.96 -6.59 -4.51
N LEU A 3 4.19 -5.57 -4.86
CA LEU A 3 3.86 -4.44 -3.99
C LEU A 3 2.44 -4.60 -3.47
N HIS A 4 2.27 -4.61 -2.17
CA HIS A 4 0.97 -4.64 -1.51
C HIS A 4 0.58 -3.24 -1.05
N VAL A 5 -0.69 -2.89 -1.25
CA VAL A 5 -1.22 -1.58 -0.84
C VAL A 5 -2.52 -1.81 -0.06
N PHE A 6 -2.59 -1.26 1.15
CA PHE A 6 -3.80 -1.30 1.94
C PHE A 6 -4.59 -0.01 1.70
N ASN A 7 -5.66 -0.11 0.92
CA ASN A 7 -6.54 1.02 0.60
C ASN A 7 -7.98 0.73 1.04
N PRO A 8 -8.26 0.81 2.34
CA PRO A 8 -9.57 0.46 2.88
C PRO A 8 -10.70 1.39 2.42
N GLU A 9 -10.36 2.57 1.90
CA GLU A 9 -11.31 3.52 1.32
C GLU A 9 -11.82 3.10 -0.07
N HIS A 10 -11.41 1.92 -0.53
CA HIS A 10 -11.74 1.42 -1.87
C HIS A 10 -13.24 1.44 -2.18
N ASP A 11 -14.09 0.99 -1.25
CA ASP A 11 -15.53 0.91 -1.50
C ASP A 11 -16.13 2.29 -1.77
N ILE A 12 -15.67 3.31 -1.06
CA ILE A 12 -16.13 4.69 -1.25
C ILE A 12 -15.60 5.24 -2.56
N ALA A 13 -14.32 5.02 -2.85
CA ALA A 13 -13.71 5.48 -4.09
C ALA A 13 -14.37 4.85 -5.31
N LEU A 14 -14.73 3.57 -5.22
CA LEU A 14 -15.41 2.86 -6.30
C LEU A 14 -16.79 3.46 -6.60
N ALA A 15 -17.53 3.85 -5.55
CA ALA A 15 -18.85 4.47 -5.72
C ALA A 15 -18.78 5.80 -6.47
N TYR A 16 -17.73 6.58 -6.27
CA TYR A 16 -17.53 7.87 -6.94
C TYR A 16 -16.85 7.73 -8.30
N ASP A 17 -16.08 6.66 -8.50
CA ASP A 17 -15.35 6.34 -9.75
C ASP A 17 -14.60 7.53 -10.34
N ASN A 18 -13.85 8.25 -9.52
CA ASN A 18 -13.11 9.43 -9.90
C ASN A 18 -11.64 9.29 -9.49
N LYS A 19 -10.73 9.43 -10.45
CA LYS A 19 -9.29 9.28 -10.19
C LYS A 19 -8.75 10.33 -9.22
N TYR A 20 -9.42 11.45 -9.07
CA TYR A 20 -9.05 12.53 -8.13
C TYR A 20 -9.75 12.40 -6.79
N PHE A 21 -10.50 11.32 -6.60
CA PHE A 21 -11.23 11.11 -5.35
C PHE A 21 -10.25 11.13 -4.15
N THR A 22 -10.61 11.92 -3.15
CA THR A 22 -9.93 11.92 -1.87
C THR A 22 -10.88 11.40 -0.81
N ALA A 23 -10.47 10.34 -0.12
CA ALA A 23 -11.31 9.72 0.91
C ALA A 23 -11.59 10.69 2.05
N PRO A 24 -12.73 10.56 2.74
CA PRO A 24 -12.98 11.29 3.97
C PRO A 24 -11.83 11.12 4.97
N HIS A 25 -11.67 12.10 5.85
CA HIS A 25 -10.56 12.10 6.81
C HIS A 25 -10.45 10.79 7.60
N ALA A 26 -11.57 10.24 8.07
CA ALA A 26 -11.57 9.00 8.83
C ALA A 26 -11.03 7.82 8.01
N GLY A 27 -11.38 7.72 6.72
CA GLY A 27 -10.88 6.67 5.84
C GLY A 27 -9.39 6.81 5.58
N ARG A 28 -8.91 8.04 5.36
CA ARG A 28 -7.49 8.29 5.16
C ARG A 28 -6.68 7.97 6.42
N GLN A 29 -7.22 8.31 7.58
CA GLN A 29 -6.57 8.01 8.86
C GLN A 29 -6.49 6.50 9.09
N LEU A 30 -7.57 5.77 8.81
CA LEU A 30 -7.58 4.32 8.91
C LEU A 30 -6.51 3.69 8.02
N ARG A 31 -6.38 4.17 6.79
CA ARG A 31 -5.35 3.70 5.87
C ARG A 31 -3.95 3.97 6.42
N ASN A 32 -3.69 5.18 6.90
CA ASN A 32 -2.38 5.54 7.41
C ASN A 32 -2.03 4.79 8.70
N ASP A 33 -3.01 4.51 9.55
CA ASP A 33 -2.79 3.82 10.81
C ASP A 33 -2.54 2.33 10.62
N LEU A 34 -3.11 1.72 9.57
CA LEU A 34 -3.10 0.28 9.37
C LEU A 34 -2.46 -0.15 8.04
N ASP A 35 -1.74 0.75 7.37
CA ASP A 35 -1.16 0.47 6.05
C ASP A 35 -0.12 -0.65 6.06
N TYR A 36 0.39 -1.04 7.23
CA TYR A 36 1.33 -2.15 7.39
C TYR A 36 0.65 -3.52 7.41
N LEU A 37 -0.69 -3.59 7.50
CA LEU A 37 -1.43 -4.85 7.66
C LEU A 37 -1.12 -5.90 6.60
N PRO A 38 -0.81 -5.55 5.33
CA PRO A 38 -0.48 -6.58 4.34
C PRO A 38 0.67 -7.51 4.74
N VAL A 39 1.46 -7.16 5.76
CA VAL A 39 2.49 -8.06 6.27
C VAL A 39 1.92 -9.41 6.68
N LEU A 40 0.63 -9.47 7.04
CA LEU A 40 -0.02 -10.70 7.49
C LEU A 40 -0.20 -11.73 6.37
N TRP A 41 -0.29 -11.27 5.12
CA TRP A 41 -0.49 -12.17 3.97
C TRP A 41 0.55 -12.03 2.87
N ALA A 42 1.47 -11.06 2.98
CA ALA A 42 2.55 -10.91 2.01
C ALA A 42 3.52 -12.07 2.10
N GLU A 43 4.17 -12.36 0.97
CA GLU A 43 5.22 -13.36 0.93
C GLU A 43 6.56 -12.74 1.28
N GLU A 44 7.52 -13.58 1.68
CA GLU A 44 8.85 -13.10 2.00
C GLU A 44 9.46 -12.36 0.81
N GLY A 45 10.04 -11.18 1.07
CA GLY A 45 10.65 -10.35 0.05
C GLY A 45 9.69 -9.40 -0.65
N ASP A 46 8.39 -9.51 -0.40
CA ASP A 46 7.42 -8.58 -0.96
C ASP A 46 7.57 -7.17 -0.36
N TYR A 47 7.02 -6.19 -1.06
CA TYR A 47 6.99 -4.79 -0.61
C TYR A 47 5.60 -4.42 -0.13
N VAL A 48 5.54 -3.58 0.89
CA VAL A 48 4.30 -3.01 1.41
C VAL A 48 4.43 -1.49 1.40
N LEU A 49 3.49 -0.81 0.74
CA LEU A 49 3.46 0.66 0.69
C LEU A 49 2.93 1.20 2.00
N VAL A 50 3.72 2.05 2.64
CA VAL A 50 3.35 2.69 3.91
C VAL A 50 3.68 4.18 3.86
N GLU A 51 3.03 4.95 4.72
CA GLU A 51 3.28 6.38 4.85
C GLU A 51 4.59 6.64 5.59
N ASN A 52 4.86 5.89 6.66
CA ASN A 52 6.06 6.03 7.48
C ASN A 52 6.68 4.67 7.73
N VAL A 53 7.85 4.45 7.13
CA VAL A 53 8.54 3.17 7.19
C VAL A 53 8.92 2.79 8.62
N SER A 54 9.45 3.74 9.40
CA SER A 54 9.86 3.46 10.79
C SER A 54 8.68 3.03 11.66
N SER A 55 7.55 3.72 11.55
CA SER A 55 6.34 3.35 12.30
C SER A 55 5.83 1.99 11.89
N ALA A 56 5.82 1.70 10.58
CA ALA A 56 5.36 0.42 10.06
C ALA A 56 6.23 -0.72 10.58
N GLN A 57 7.54 -0.53 10.62
CA GLN A 57 8.47 -1.54 11.15
C GLN A 57 8.22 -1.81 12.62
N GLN A 58 7.96 -0.79 13.42
CA GLN A 58 7.65 -0.95 14.84
C GLN A 58 6.36 -1.72 15.06
N HIS A 59 5.30 -1.37 14.32
CA HIS A 59 4.01 -2.06 14.41
C HIS A 59 4.11 -3.50 13.93
N ALA A 60 4.77 -3.72 12.81
CA ALA A 60 4.90 -5.04 12.21
C ALA A 60 5.73 -5.99 13.05
N SER A 61 6.69 -5.49 13.82
CA SER A 61 7.51 -6.33 14.70
C SER A 61 6.66 -7.12 15.71
N ARG A 62 5.50 -6.58 16.08
CA ARG A 62 4.56 -7.26 16.98
C ARG A 62 3.77 -8.36 16.29
N LEU A 63 3.68 -8.32 14.95
CA LEU A 63 2.93 -9.26 14.13
C LEU A 63 3.82 -10.30 13.47
N GLN A 64 5.13 -10.13 13.51
CA GLN A 64 6.08 -11.04 12.84
C GLN A 64 6.30 -12.31 13.67
N ARG A 65 5.25 -13.09 13.85
CA ARG A 65 5.33 -14.35 14.59
C ARG A 65 6.01 -15.46 13.79
N TYR A 66 6.20 -15.25 12.48
CA TYR A 66 6.60 -16.33 11.57
C TYR A 66 7.92 -16.07 10.85
N GLY A 67 8.64 -15.04 11.25
CA GLY A 67 9.96 -14.77 10.70
C GLY A 67 9.99 -14.33 9.24
N LYS A 68 8.85 -13.96 8.66
CA LYS A 68 8.82 -13.43 7.30
C LYS A 68 9.48 -12.06 7.24
N GLN A 69 10.31 -11.87 6.24
CA GLN A 69 10.94 -10.58 5.98
C GLN A 69 10.20 -9.88 4.85
N VAL A 70 9.54 -8.77 5.18
CA VAL A 70 8.80 -7.94 4.23
C VAL A 70 9.44 -6.56 4.21
N ASN A 71 9.51 -5.97 3.03
CA ASN A 71 10.13 -4.66 2.84
C ASN A 71 9.06 -3.57 2.88
N PHE A 72 9.17 -2.63 3.81
CA PHE A 72 8.29 -1.47 3.82
C PHE A 72 8.91 -0.36 2.99
N VAL A 73 8.09 0.26 2.13
CA VAL A 73 8.53 1.37 1.28
C VAL A 73 7.49 2.48 1.36
N ASP A 74 7.96 3.73 1.32
CA ASP A 74 7.08 4.87 1.17
C ASP A 74 6.92 5.20 -0.33
N LYS A 75 6.15 6.25 -0.62
CA LYS A 75 5.89 6.68 -1.99
C LYS A 75 7.20 6.92 -2.77
N ASN A 76 8.16 7.58 -2.16
CA ASN A 76 9.44 7.88 -2.80
C ASN A 76 10.23 6.59 -3.08
N GLY A 77 10.18 5.63 -2.15
CA GLY A 77 10.81 4.33 -2.34
C GLY A 77 10.22 3.56 -3.50
N VAL A 78 8.90 3.60 -3.65
CA VAL A 78 8.22 2.96 -4.79
C VAL A 78 8.66 3.57 -6.12
N GLU A 79 8.78 4.89 -6.19
CA GLU A 79 9.24 5.57 -7.41
C GLU A 79 10.63 5.09 -7.82
N ARG A 80 11.54 4.90 -6.85
CA ARG A 80 12.89 4.43 -7.11
C ARG A 80 12.94 2.97 -7.53
N LEU A 81 11.97 2.15 -7.09
CA LEU A 81 11.94 0.72 -7.33
C LEU A 81 10.92 0.30 -8.38
N SER A 82 10.34 1.27 -9.10
CA SER A 82 9.23 1.00 -10.02
C SER A 82 9.55 -0.05 -11.07
N GLU A 83 10.79 -0.10 -11.56
CA GLU A 83 11.20 -1.08 -12.57
C GLU A 83 11.32 -2.50 -11.99
N GLN A 84 11.49 -2.63 -10.68
CA GLN A 84 11.64 -3.92 -10.01
C GLN A 84 10.31 -4.50 -9.56
N ILE A 85 9.26 -3.68 -9.52
CA ILE A 85 7.93 -4.09 -9.10
C ILE A 85 7.17 -4.57 -10.33
N ASP A 86 6.90 -5.87 -10.40
CA ASP A 86 6.22 -6.49 -11.54
C ASP A 86 4.75 -6.81 -11.26
N LYS A 87 4.31 -6.74 -10.01
CA LYS A 87 2.93 -7.02 -9.62
C LYS A 87 2.51 -6.13 -8.47
N VAL A 88 1.30 -5.57 -8.56
CA VAL A 88 0.71 -4.72 -7.53
C VAL A 88 -0.59 -5.34 -7.05
N LEU A 89 -0.72 -5.53 -5.74
CA LEU A 89 -1.91 -6.09 -5.11
C LEU A 89 -2.48 -5.11 -4.08
N PRO A 90 -3.36 -4.18 -4.50
CA PRO A 90 -4.07 -3.34 -3.56
C PRO A 90 -5.18 -4.13 -2.86
N TRP A 91 -5.68 -3.61 -1.75
CA TRP A 91 -6.87 -4.16 -1.09
C TRP A 91 -8.05 -4.19 -2.05
N GLY A 92 -8.20 -3.14 -2.87
CA GLY A 92 -9.19 -3.09 -3.94
C GLY A 92 -8.76 -2.19 -5.08
N TRP A 93 -9.16 -2.54 -6.28
CA TRP A 93 -8.89 -1.75 -7.49
C TRP A 93 -9.99 -0.71 -7.71
N ASP A 94 -9.60 0.55 -7.91
CA ASP A 94 -10.49 1.65 -8.28
C ASP A 94 -9.70 2.70 -9.06
N SER A 95 -10.40 3.71 -9.61
CA SER A 95 -9.74 4.75 -10.40
C SER A 95 -8.75 5.58 -9.60
N SER A 96 -9.03 5.80 -8.31
CA SER A 96 -8.15 6.56 -7.44
C SER A 96 -6.82 5.85 -7.21
N ILE A 97 -6.85 4.54 -6.88
CA ILE A 97 -5.60 3.81 -6.63
C ILE A 97 -4.78 3.65 -7.91
N LYS A 98 -5.43 3.45 -9.06
CA LYS A 98 -4.74 3.38 -10.35
C LYS A 98 -4.02 4.69 -10.65
N PHE A 99 -4.67 5.82 -10.38
CA PHE A 99 -4.08 7.13 -10.59
C PHE A 99 -2.87 7.35 -9.65
N GLN A 100 -3.01 7.00 -8.38
CA GLN A 100 -1.92 7.12 -7.40
C GLN A 100 -0.72 6.28 -7.80
N LEU A 101 -0.94 5.04 -8.21
CA LEU A 101 0.14 4.15 -8.63
C LEU A 101 0.82 4.66 -9.90
N GLY A 102 0.05 5.23 -10.83
CA GLY A 102 0.62 5.85 -12.03
C GLY A 102 1.54 7.01 -11.70
N GLN A 103 1.20 7.82 -10.69
CA GLN A 103 2.04 8.91 -10.24
C GLN A 103 3.36 8.42 -9.64
N MET A 104 3.40 7.19 -9.14
CA MET A 104 4.61 6.58 -8.60
C MET A 104 5.44 5.86 -9.67
N GLY A 105 5.08 5.98 -10.94
CA GLY A 105 5.80 5.34 -12.03
C GLY A 105 5.39 3.90 -12.31
N LEU A 106 4.34 3.42 -11.66
CA LEU A 106 3.81 2.08 -11.90
C LEU A 106 2.72 2.14 -12.97
N ASN A 107 2.64 1.09 -13.76
CA ASN A 107 1.67 0.99 -14.84
C ASN A 107 0.82 -0.26 -14.63
N PRO A 108 -0.14 -0.18 -13.71
CA PRO A 108 -0.95 -1.34 -13.32
C PRO A 108 -1.95 -1.77 -14.39
#